data_ee49507e90d40bb48f5f0a4bf37e654f
#
_entry.id   ee49507e90d40bb48f5f0a4bf37e654f
#
_cell.length_a   1.000
_cell.length_b   1.000
_cell.length_c   1.000
_cell.angle_alpha   90.00
_cell.angle_beta   90.00
_cell.angle_gamma   90.00
#
_symmetry.space_group_name_H-M   'P 1'
#
loop_
_entity.id
_entity.type
_entity.pdbx_description
1 polymer ?
#
loop_
_entity_poly.entity_id
_entity_poly.type
_entity_poly.pdbx_seq_one_letter_code
_entity_poly.pdbx_strand_id
1 'polypeptide(L)'
;MKKSFAILTACILLFSGCLSEDSRSYLTQEEAFNNSQNLYINAVAFLYGYIGGSGESQGLQGTCRGVYDYNTMTTDEALIPIRGGDWYDGGLWENMYQHKWTAADATLYQTWKYLYKVVMLCNQSLSDLNTYAYLASNEEIGQWKAEVRAIRALFYFYIMDMFGRVPLITETDIPVSEVVQSERSEVMRFIYDEMTGALPYLANQRSNHEGRYYGRITKPVAWFLLAKLALNAEVYSDDNWTDGNRPNGKDILFHVDGIEMNAWETCISYCDKLEAFGYILEPVYSDNFLVKNENSRENIFTIPLDKNLYRNQFWYLFRSRHYSHGGAYGGASENGTCATLHTMNVYGYGTDEVDVRFIYNFYAGEVFVDGTQVLLHTGEPLVYMPMEVKLNLTGSPYEKTAGARMAKYEVDRKSFSDGRQPDNDLVLFRYADAVLMKAEAMVRNGEDANSVFNQIRSRVEMPAKEATLANILDERLLELVWEGWRRNDMIRYGYFHQSYDMRTALPEESSAYTTVFPIPSRAIDLNPRLTQNKGYE
;
A
#
# COMPACT_ATOMS: atom_id res chain seq x y z
N MET A 1 3.60 55.10 50.45
CA MET A 1 4.67 54.20 50.09
C MET A 1 4.56 52.78 50.69
N LYS A 2 4.12 52.54 51.93
CA LYS A 2 4.04 51.18 52.51
C LYS A 2 2.90 50.30 51.98
N LYS A 3 1.82 50.82 51.40
CA LYS A 3 0.70 50.07 50.86
C LYS A 3 0.99 49.56 49.39
N SER A 4 1.83 50.26 48.62
CA SER A 4 2.21 49.87 47.25
C SER A 4 3.22 48.75 47.27
N PHE A 5 4.05 48.61 48.28
CA PHE A 5 5.05 47.55 48.42
C PHE A 5 4.40 46.19 48.77
N ALA A 6 3.33 46.22 49.60
CA ALA A 6 2.61 45.00 49.98
C ALA A 6 1.82 44.39 48.80
N ILE A 7 1.32 45.21 47.85
CA ILE A 7 0.59 44.76 46.67
C ILE A 7 1.58 44.15 45.64
N LEU A 8 2.76 44.71 45.48
CA LEU A 8 3.79 44.17 44.58
C LEU A 8 4.34 42.83 45.08
N THR A 9 4.52 42.65 46.39
CA THR A 9 4.96 41.38 46.99
C THR A 9 3.90 40.30 46.92
N ALA A 10 2.60 40.67 47.07
CA ALA A 10 1.48 39.72 46.88
C ALA A 10 1.29 39.27 45.42
N CYS A 11 1.56 40.12 44.42
CA CYS A 11 1.53 39.74 43.02
C CYS A 11 2.68 38.80 42.62
N ILE A 12 3.85 38.94 43.24
CA ILE A 12 5.00 38.05 42.94
C ILE A 12 4.78 36.65 43.54
N LEU A 13 4.05 36.55 44.68
CA LEU A 13 3.72 35.25 45.27
C LEU A 13 2.57 34.51 44.57
N LEU A 14 1.76 35.19 43.73
CA LEU A 14 0.69 34.57 42.95
C LEU A 14 1.16 33.99 41.61
N PHE A 15 2.36 34.37 41.15
CA PHE A 15 2.94 33.79 39.92
C PHE A 15 3.88 32.62 40.16
N SER A 16 4.23 32.29 41.38
CA SER A 16 5.10 31.14 41.72
C SER A 16 4.34 29.84 41.95
N GLY A 17 3.00 29.83 41.79
CA GLY A 17 2.17 28.65 42.02
C GLY A 17 1.65 27.92 40.79
N CYS A 18 2.01 28.38 39.57
CA CYS A 18 1.45 27.80 38.34
C CYS A 18 2.46 27.06 37.45
N LEU A 19 3.57 26.59 38.00
CA LEU A 19 4.59 25.82 37.23
C LEU A 19 4.92 24.46 37.85
N SER A 20 4.06 23.92 38.68
CA SER A 20 4.10 22.49 38.96
C SER A 20 3.13 21.82 37.97
N GLU A 21 3.61 21.40 36.84
CA GLU A 21 2.92 20.38 36.05
C GLU A 21 2.63 19.20 36.98
N ASP A 22 1.33 18.87 37.13
CA ASP A 22 0.94 17.67 37.87
C ASP A 22 1.38 16.48 37.05
N SER A 23 2.57 15.96 37.34
CA SER A 23 3.22 14.82 36.65
C SER A 23 2.41 13.52 36.70
N ARG A 24 1.23 13.53 37.28
CA ARG A 24 0.32 12.38 37.37
C ARG A 24 -0.46 12.09 36.08
N SER A 25 -0.43 13.01 35.11
CA SER A 25 -1.13 12.83 33.82
C SER A 25 -0.23 12.39 32.65
N TYR A 26 1.09 12.42 32.81
CA TYR A 26 2.04 12.06 31.77
C TYR A 26 3.08 11.09 32.31
N LEU A 27 3.27 9.95 31.63
CA LEU A 27 4.39 9.06 31.91
C LEU A 27 5.68 9.76 31.47
N THR A 28 6.69 9.75 32.32
CA THR A 28 8.03 10.14 31.91
C THR A 28 8.59 9.11 30.94
N GLN A 29 9.61 9.48 30.15
CA GLN A 29 10.25 8.54 29.23
C GLN A 29 10.86 7.33 29.98
N GLU A 30 11.40 7.53 31.19
CA GLU A 30 11.91 6.46 32.04
C GLU A 30 10.80 5.49 32.51
N GLU A 31 9.60 6.02 32.80
CA GLU A 31 8.44 5.19 33.17
C GLU A 31 7.90 4.42 31.97
N ALA A 32 7.93 5.02 30.76
CA ALA A 32 7.52 4.37 29.54
C ALA A 32 8.46 3.23 29.11
N PHE A 33 9.75 3.31 29.44
CA PHE A 33 10.79 2.33 29.10
C PHE A 33 11.40 1.66 30.34
N ASN A 34 10.58 1.20 31.27
CA ASN A 34 11.05 0.68 32.57
C ASN A 34 11.38 -0.83 32.56
N ASN A 35 11.09 -1.56 31.50
CA ASN A 35 11.41 -2.99 31.32
C ASN A 35 11.42 -3.36 29.82
N SER A 36 11.88 -4.58 29.50
CA SER A 36 11.99 -5.06 28.10
C SER A 36 10.65 -5.10 27.37
N GLN A 37 9.57 -5.48 28.03
CA GLN A 37 8.24 -5.53 27.42
C GLN A 37 7.73 -4.13 27.04
N ASN A 38 7.88 -3.17 27.95
CA ASN A 38 7.46 -1.78 27.69
C ASN A 38 8.36 -1.14 26.62
N LEU A 39 9.66 -1.46 26.61
CA LEU A 39 10.56 -1.03 25.54
C LEU A 39 10.08 -1.57 24.18
N TYR A 40 9.75 -2.86 24.10
CA TYR A 40 9.23 -3.45 22.86
C TYR A 40 7.92 -2.79 22.42
N ILE A 41 6.96 -2.64 23.32
CA ILE A 41 5.65 -2.06 23.01
C ILE A 41 5.80 -0.62 22.49
N ASN A 42 6.59 0.20 23.17
CA ASN A 42 6.68 1.64 22.90
C ASN A 42 7.71 2.01 21.84
N ALA A 43 8.68 1.15 21.52
CA ALA A 43 9.67 1.40 20.48
C ALA A 43 9.47 0.56 19.20
N VAL A 44 8.70 -0.53 19.24
CA VAL A 44 8.57 -1.42 18.07
C VAL A 44 7.10 -1.69 17.72
N ALA A 45 6.34 -2.26 18.65
CA ALA A 45 5.00 -2.77 18.37
C ALA A 45 4.04 -1.69 17.86
N PHE A 46 4.11 -0.47 18.41
CA PHE A 46 3.26 0.65 18.01
C PHE A 46 3.43 1.06 16.53
N LEU A 47 4.62 0.81 15.94
CA LEU A 47 4.90 1.13 14.53
C LEU A 47 4.02 0.31 13.57
N TYR A 48 3.74 -0.94 13.93
CA TYR A 48 2.89 -1.82 13.12
C TYR A 48 1.46 -1.29 12.97
N GLY A 49 0.95 -0.56 13.98
CA GLY A 49 -0.35 0.08 13.90
C GLY A 49 -0.46 1.15 12.80
N TYR A 50 0.68 1.70 12.34
CA TYR A 50 0.70 2.66 11.23
C TYR A 50 0.69 2.01 9.85
N ILE A 51 0.98 0.72 9.71
CA ILE A 51 1.00 0.04 8.40
C ILE A 51 -0.42 0.01 7.83
N GLY A 52 -1.42 -0.39 8.62
CA GLY A 52 -2.82 -0.39 8.22
C GLY A 52 -3.49 0.98 8.35
N GLY A 53 -3.16 1.69 9.42
CA GLY A 53 -3.73 2.99 9.74
C GLY A 53 -5.21 2.95 10.16
N SER A 54 -5.73 4.07 10.61
CA SER A 54 -7.12 4.20 11.08
C SER A 54 -7.86 5.43 10.56
N GLY A 55 -7.24 6.23 9.72
CA GLY A 55 -7.78 7.46 9.16
C GLY A 55 -7.43 7.64 7.70
N GLU A 56 -8.10 8.58 7.04
CA GLU A 56 -7.84 8.92 5.63
C GLU A 56 -6.37 9.28 5.40
N SER A 57 -5.80 8.80 4.32
CA SER A 57 -4.41 8.98 3.92
C SER A 57 -3.37 8.49 4.95
N GLN A 58 -3.75 7.65 5.90
CA GLN A 58 -2.89 7.22 7.01
C GLN A 58 -2.75 5.69 7.09
N GLY A 59 -2.55 5.03 5.97
CA GLY A 59 -2.31 3.61 5.86
C GLY A 59 -1.68 3.27 4.51
N LEU A 60 -0.90 2.19 4.44
CA LEU A 60 -0.40 1.68 3.16
C LEU A 60 -1.53 1.04 2.37
N GLN A 61 -2.48 0.42 3.06
CA GLN A 61 -3.68 -0.18 2.49
C GLN A 61 -4.83 -0.10 3.49
N GLY A 62 -6.07 -0.29 3.03
CA GLY A 62 -7.26 -0.28 3.88
C GLY A 62 -7.90 1.09 4.07
N THR A 63 -7.16 2.17 4.09
CA THR A 63 -7.69 3.54 4.21
C THR A 63 -7.93 4.19 2.85
N CYS A 64 -8.81 5.21 2.78
CA CYS A 64 -9.08 5.95 1.56
C CYS A 64 -8.22 7.21 1.40
N ARG A 65 -8.18 7.76 0.18
CA ARG A 65 -7.49 9.00 -0.21
C ARG A 65 -6.00 9.02 0.09
N GLY A 66 -5.35 7.84 0.01
CA GLY A 66 -3.93 7.68 0.30
C GLY A 66 -3.22 6.72 -0.66
N VAL A 67 -2.21 6.02 -0.15
CA VAL A 67 -1.33 5.13 -0.93
C VAL A 67 -2.11 4.16 -1.82
N TYR A 68 -3.11 3.46 -1.27
CA TYR A 68 -3.90 2.50 -2.02
C TYR A 68 -4.62 3.14 -3.22
N ASP A 69 -5.30 4.27 -2.99
CA ASP A 69 -6.07 4.92 -4.05
C ASP A 69 -5.16 5.48 -5.16
N TYR A 70 -4.02 6.06 -4.80
CA TYR A 70 -3.03 6.49 -5.80
C TYR A 70 -2.45 5.34 -6.62
N ASN A 71 -2.33 4.15 -6.04
CA ASN A 71 -1.82 2.97 -6.74
C ASN A 71 -2.89 2.21 -7.55
N THR A 72 -4.18 2.51 -7.32
CA THR A 72 -5.30 1.82 -7.97
C THR A 72 -6.10 2.75 -8.89
N MET A 73 -6.54 3.93 -8.39
CA MET A 73 -7.45 4.82 -9.12
C MET A 73 -6.76 5.65 -10.22
N THR A 74 -5.43 5.63 -10.29
CA THR A 74 -4.66 6.27 -11.36
C THR A 74 -4.36 5.31 -12.52
N THR A 75 -4.98 4.12 -12.53
CA THR A 75 -4.63 3.02 -13.43
C THR A 75 -5.79 2.57 -14.30
N ASP A 76 -5.52 1.61 -15.17
CA ASP A 76 -6.52 0.91 -15.98
C ASP A 76 -7.32 -0.14 -15.18
N GLU A 77 -7.08 -0.27 -13.86
CA GLU A 77 -7.75 -1.28 -13.00
C GLU A 77 -9.12 -0.83 -12.53
N ALA A 78 -9.19 0.34 -11.91
CA ALA A 78 -10.40 0.80 -11.23
C ALA A 78 -10.55 2.32 -11.23
N LEU A 79 -11.77 2.80 -11.00
CA LEU A 79 -12.08 4.22 -10.88
C LEU A 79 -13.25 4.46 -9.91
N ILE A 80 -13.42 5.72 -9.52
CA ILE A 80 -14.59 6.19 -8.80
C ILE A 80 -15.29 7.24 -9.66
N PRO A 81 -16.38 6.87 -10.33
CA PRO A 81 -17.12 7.80 -11.19
C PRO A 81 -17.97 8.77 -10.35
N ILE A 82 -18.21 9.96 -10.90
CA ILE A 82 -19.20 10.89 -10.35
C ILE A 82 -20.59 10.26 -10.56
N ARG A 83 -21.38 10.12 -9.49
CA ARG A 83 -22.70 9.48 -9.48
C ARG A 83 -23.79 10.45 -9.03
N GLY A 84 -24.09 11.43 -9.88
CA GLY A 84 -25.02 12.52 -9.53
C GLY A 84 -24.37 13.47 -8.52
N GLY A 85 -24.94 13.56 -7.31
CA GLY A 85 -24.38 14.37 -6.21
C GLY A 85 -23.21 13.72 -5.47
N ASP A 86 -22.95 12.42 -5.72
CA ASP A 86 -21.95 11.65 -5.00
C ASP A 86 -20.61 11.59 -5.74
N TRP A 87 -19.50 11.53 -5.01
CA TRP A 87 -18.15 11.25 -5.52
C TRP A 87 -17.53 12.33 -6.42
N TYR A 88 -18.09 13.54 -6.44
CA TYR A 88 -17.42 14.66 -7.10
C TYR A 88 -16.14 15.06 -6.34
N ASP A 89 -16.21 15.18 -5.01
CA ASP A 89 -15.09 15.50 -4.12
C ASP A 89 -14.13 16.58 -4.65
N GLY A 90 -14.69 17.65 -5.26
CA GLY A 90 -13.88 18.70 -5.90
C GLY A 90 -13.10 18.25 -7.14
N GLY A 91 -13.48 17.13 -7.77
CA GLY A 91 -12.80 16.54 -8.92
C GLY A 91 -11.68 15.57 -8.57
N LEU A 92 -11.49 15.23 -7.29
CA LEU A 92 -10.36 14.40 -6.82
C LEU A 92 -10.21 13.10 -7.62
N TRP A 93 -11.28 12.32 -7.73
CA TRP A 93 -11.25 10.98 -8.34
C TRP A 93 -11.08 11.03 -9.85
N GLU A 94 -11.74 12.00 -10.50
CA GLU A 94 -11.58 12.24 -11.93
C GLU A 94 -10.15 12.69 -12.25
N ASN A 95 -9.58 13.60 -11.45
CA ASN A 95 -8.20 14.07 -11.61
C ASN A 95 -7.19 12.94 -11.37
N MET A 96 -7.42 12.04 -10.40
CA MET A 96 -6.60 10.85 -10.21
C MET A 96 -6.60 9.99 -11.48
N TYR A 97 -7.78 9.63 -11.99
CA TYR A 97 -7.89 8.76 -13.16
C TYR A 97 -7.30 9.39 -14.43
N GLN A 98 -7.45 10.71 -14.59
CA GLN A 98 -6.96 11.45 -15.76
C GLN A 98 -5.52 11.94 -15.63
N HIS A 99 -4.80 11.63 -14.55
CA HIS A 99 -3.46 12.12 -14.23
C HIS A 99 -3.34 13.66 -14.16
N LYS A 100 -4.39 14.30 -13.69
CA LYS A 100 -4.48 15.77 -13.54
C LYS A 100 -4.23 16.25 -12.11
N TRP A 101 -3.55 15.45 -11.32
CA TRP A 101 -3.11 15.86 -9.99
C TRP A 101 -2.09 16.99 -10.05
N THR A 102 -1.99 17.73 -8.96
CA THR A 102 -1.09 18.87 -8.83
C THR A 102 -0.32 18.84 -7.51
N ALA A 103 0.76 19.62 -7.42
CA ALA A 103 1.52 19.78 -6.20
C ALA A 103 0.70 20.41 -5.05
N ALA A 104 -0.44 21.04 -5.35
CA ALA A 104 -1.33 21.66 -4.37
C ALA A 104 -2.35 20.68 -3.77
N ASP A 105 -2.44 19.44 -4.25
CA ASP A 105 -3.46 18.47 -3.82
C ASP A 105 -3.26 18.09 -2.34
N ALA A 106 -4.30 18.35 -1.55
CA ALA A 106 -4.26 18.11 -0.10
C ALA A 106 -4.04 16.63 0.25
N THR A 107 -4.60 15.71 -0.53
CA THR A 107 -4.47 14.27 -0.33
C THR A 107 -3.05 13.77 -0.59
N LEU A 108 -2.36 14.30 -1.60
CA LEU A 108 -0.92 14.03 -1.81
C LEU A 108 -0.08 14.52 -0.63
N TYR A 109 -0.36 15.73 -0.13
CA TYR A 109 0.35 16.25 1.02
C TYR A 109 0.10 15.43 2.29
N GLN A 110 -1.13 14.97 2.53
CA GLN A 110 -1.43 14.12 3.70
C GLN A 110 -0.74 12.76 3.58
N THR A 111 -0.69 12.17 2.38
CA THR A 111 0.04 10.91 2.10
C THR A 111 1.54 11.09 2.34
N TRP A 112 2.14 12.15 1.84
CA TRP A 112 3.54 12.52 2.11
C TRP A 112 3.82 12.62 3.60
N LYS A 113 3.00 13.38 4.33
CA LYS A 113 3.13 13.55 5.78
C LYS A 113 3.04 12.23 6.54
N TYR A 114 2.10 11.38 6.16
CA TYR A 114 1.93 10.08 6.79
C TYR A 114 3.17 9.21 6.62
N LEU A 115 3.66 9.09 5.39
CA LEU A 115 4.81 8.25 5.08
C LEU A 115 6.07 8.74 5.84
N TYR A 116 6.36 10.04 5.81
CA TYR A 116 7.49 10.61 6.55
C TYR A 116 7.31 10.57 8.07
N LYS A 117 6.10 10.70 8.57
CA LYS A 117 5.83 10.53 10.00
C LYS A 117 6.32 9.17 10.49
N VAL A 118 6.03 8.09 9.75
CA VAL A 118 6.45 6.75 10.16
C VAL A 118 7.97 6.58 10.06
N VAL A 119 8.61 7.14 9.04
CA VAL A 119 10.08 7.18 8.95
C VAL A 119 10.70 7.85 10.18
N MET A 120 10.18 9.02 10.58
CA MET A 120 10.67 9.72 11.77
C MET A 120 10.43 8.95 13.06
N LEU A 121 9.28 8.27 13.17
CA LEU A 121 9.01 7.37 14.30
C LEU A 121 9.98 6.18 14.33
N CYS A 122 10.35 5.62 13.18
CA CYS A 122 11.38 4.57 13.11
C CYS A 122 12.75 5.09 13.56
N ASN A 123 13.14 6.30 13.16
CA ASN A 123 14.40 6.91 13.59
C ASN A 123 14.41 7.09 15.12
N GLN A 124 13.33 7.62 15.70
CA GLN A 124 13.17 7.75 17.15
C GLN A 124 13.23 6.38 17.84
N SER A 125 12.54 5.38 17.32
CA SER A 125 12.57 4.01 17.86
C SER A 125 13.98 3.41 17.88
N LEU A 126 14.76 3.63 16.81
CA LEU A 126 16.17 3.18 16.78
C LEU A 126 17.03 3.91 17.82
N SER A 127 16.80 5.20 18.04
CA SER A 127 17.46 5.97 19.09
C SER A 127 17.10 5.45 20.49
N ASP A 128 15.80 5.20 20.74
CA ASP A 128 15.31 4.65 22.01
C ASP A 128 15.86 3.24 22.27
N LEU A 129 15.87 2.36 21.26
CA LEU A 129 16.46 1.02 21.34
C LEU A 129 17.98 1.05 21.56
N ASN A 130 18.68 2.11 21.18
CA ASN A 130 20.07 2.30 21.54
C ASN A 130 20.22 2.75 23.00
N THR A 131 19.45 3.73 23.41
CA THR A 131 19.49 4.35 24.75
C THR A 131 19.13 3.36 25.84
N TYR A 132 18.09 2.56 25.62
CA TYR A 132 17.54 1.62 26.60
C TYR A 132 17.94 0.17 26.33
N ALA A 133 19.02 -0.08 25.56
CA ALA A 133 19.48 -1.43 25.19
C ALA A 133 19.74 -2.34 26.41
N TYR A 134 20.07 -1.76 27.56
CA TYR A 134 20.35 -2.51 28.80
C TYR A 134 19.11 -3.21 29.41
N LEU A 135 17.90 -2.90 28.93
CA LEU A 135 16.64 -3.47 29.43
C LEU A 135 16.30 -4.84 28.82
N ALA A 136 17.00 -5.27 27.77
CA ALA A 136 16.75 -6.53 27.08
C ALA A 136 18.06 -7.21 26.68
N SER A 137 17.98 -8.45 26.22
CA SER A 137 19.16 -9.17 25.71
C SER A 137 19.66 -8.56 24.39
N ASN A 138 20.94 -8.74 24.08
CA ASN A 138 21.52 -8.30 22.81
C ASN A 138 20.81 -8.91 21.59
N GLU A 139 20.32 -10.14 21.71
CA GLU A 139 19.56 -10.83 20.67
C GLU A 139 18.21 -10.12 20.43
N GLU A 140 17.45 -9.82 21.49
CA GLU A 140 16.18 -9.11 21.40
C GLU A 140 16.37 -7.70 20.81
N ILE A 141 17.35 -6.95 21.31
CA ILE A 141 17.67 -5.61 20.78
C ILE A 141 18.07 -5.69 19.31
N GLY A 142 18.87 -6.68 18.92
CA GLY A 142 19.25 -6.91 17.51
C GLY A 142 18.02 -7.18 16.63
N GLN A 143 17.12 -8.06 17.08
CA GLN A 143 15.88 -8.38 16.37
C GLN A 143 14.96 -7.14 16.26
N TRP A 144 14.75 -6.41 17.34
CA TRP A 144 13.87 -5.24 17.37
C TRP A 144 14.39 -4.12 16.47
N LYS A 145 15.70 -3.85 16.48
CA LYS A 145 16.32 -2.90 15.55
C LYS A 145 16.15 -3.34 14.10
N ALA A 146 16.28 -4.63 13.82
CA ALA A 146 16.08 -5.16 12.47
C ALA A 146 14.64 -4.97 11.98
N GLU A 147 13.64 -5.20 12.83
CA GLU A 147 12.24 -4.94 12.50
C GLU A 147 11.98 -3.46 12.23
N VAL A 148 12.49 -2.56 13.07
CA VAL A 148 12.32 -1.10 12.88
C VAL A 148 13.00 -0.63 11.59
N ARG A 149 14.21 -1.13 11.29
CA ARG A 149 14.91 -0.85 10.02
C ARG A 149 14.10 -1.34 8.82
N ALA A 150 13.53 -2.54 8.92
CA ALA A 150 12.71 -3.11 7.86
C ALA A 150 11.38 -2.34 7.66
N ILE A 151 10.74 -1.86 8.74
CA ILE A 151 9.58 -0.97 8.64
C ILE A 151 9.99 0.36 7.95
N ARG A 152 11.11 0.96 8.34
CA ARG A 152 11.62 2.18 7.72
C ARG A 152 11.88 1.99 6.22
N ALA A 153 12.50 0.90 5.83
CA ALA A 153 12.76 0.54 4.45
C ALA A 153 11.46 0.32 3.65
N LEU A 154 10.45 -0.34 4.24
CA LEU A 154 9.12 -0.50 3.64
C LEU A 154 8.47 0.86 3.36
N PHE A 155 8.55 1.80 4.29
CA PHE A 155 7.98 3.14 4.09
C PHE A 155 8.78 3.94 3.05
N TYR A 156 10.11 3.83 3.04
CA TYR A 156 10.93 4.43 1.98
C TYR A 156 10.65 3.83 0.60
N PHE A 157 10.31 2.55 0.52
CA PHE A 157 9.87 1.94 -0.74
C PHE A 157 8.65 2.68 -1.32
N TYR A 158 7.61 2.93 -0.52
CA TYR A 158 6.44 3.68 -0.97
C TYR A 158 6.74 5.16 -1.22
N ILE A 159 7.59 5.80 -0.42
CA ILE A 159 8.01 7.19 -0.64
C ILE A 159 8.73 7.33 -1.99
N MET A 160 9.69 6.45 -2.26
CA MET A 160 10.47 6.44 -3.50
C MET A 160 9.58 6.10 -4.72
N ASP A 161 8.72 5.08 -4.60
CA ASP A 161 7.82 4.67 -5.68
C ASP A 161 6.85 5.79 -6.06
N MET A 162 6.30 6.50 -5.07
CA MET A 162 5.34 7.56 -5.30
C MET A 162 5.98 8.90 -5.70
N PHE A 163 7.09 9.29 -5.10
CA PHE A 163 7.62 10.66 -5.22
C PHE A 163 9.02 10.76 -5.85
N GLY A 164 9.65 9.64 -6.16
CA GLY A 164 10.94 9.59 -6.88
C GLY A 164 12.12 10.13 -6.06
N ARG A 165 12.60 11.32 -6.38
CA ARG A 165 13.70 11.99 -5.69
C ARG A 165 13.20 12.62 -4.40
N VAL A 166 13.67 12.12 -3.25
CA VAL A 166 13.05 12.39 -1.95
C VAL A 166 14.11 12.55 -0.85
N PRO A 167 13.80 13.26 0.25
CA PRO A 167 14.67 13.31 1.42
C PRO A 167 14.95 11.93 2.03
N LEU A 168 16.22 11.59 2.21
CA LEU A 168 16.67 10.41 2.92
C LEU A 168 17.10 10.81 4.34
N ILE A 169 16.20 10.60 5.33
CA ILE A 169 16.40 11.04 6.72
C ILE A 169 16.56 9.79 7.59
N THR A 170 17.71 9.64 8.23
CA THR A 170 18.06 8.48 9.08
C THR A 170 18.27 8.83 10.54
N GLU A 171 18.25 10.12 10.89
CA GLU A 171 18.49 10.66 12.23
C GLU A 171 17.29 11.47 12.73
N THR A 172 17.22 11.72 14.05
CA THR A 172 16.07 12.39 14.69
C THR A 172 16.18 13.91 14.73
N ASP A 173 17.38 14.45 14.85
CA ASP A 173 17.60 15.86 15.22
C ASP A 173 18.14 16.74 14.05
N ILE A 174 17.83 16.34 12.80
CA ILE A 174 18.22 17.15 11.64
C ILE A 174 17.26 18.34 11.49
N PRO A 175 17.75 19.58 11.52
CA PRO A 175 16.91 20.74 11.22
C PRO A 175 16.28 20.63 9.83
N VAL A 176 14.99 20.95 9.70
CA VAL A 176 14.27 20.86 8.41
C VAL A 176 15.00 21.62 7.30
N SER A 177 15.63 22.75 7.64
CA SER A 177 16.41 23.58 6.70
C SER A 177 17.70 22.92 6.19
N GLU A 178 18.13 21.80 6.79
CA GLU A 178 19.32 21.05 6.36
C GLU A 178 18.98 19.79 5.55
N VAL A 179 17.72 19.40 5.55
CA VAL A 179 17.23 18.23 4.81
C VAL A 179 17.26 18.51 3.31
N VAL A 180 17.92 17.63 2.56
CA VAL A 180 18.01 17.66 1.10
C VAL A 180 17.44 16.37 0.50
N GLN A 181 17.08 16.42 -0.79
CA GLN A 181 16.64 15.25 -1.53
C GLN A 181 17.84 14.39 -1.94
N SER A 182 17.66 13.08 -1.89
CA SER A 182 18.53 12.08 -2.52
C SER A 182 17.94 11.64 -3.85
N GLU A 183 18.79 11.22 -4.77
CA GLU A 183 18.36 10.64 -6.04
C GLU A 183 17.61 9.31 -5.81
N ARG A 184 16.76 8.95 -6.75
CA ARG A 184 15.92 7.75 -6.66
C ARG A 184 16.75 6.48 -6.50
N SER A 185 17.85 6.38 -7.24
CA SER A 185 18.82 5.28 -7.18
C SER A 185 19.49 5.15 -5.81
N GLU A 186 19.79 6.27 -5.14
CA GLU A 186 20.38 6.29 -3.80
C GLU A 186 19.38 5.78 -2.77
N VAL A 187 18.11 6.18 -2.87
CA VAL A 187 17.02 5.70 -2.00
C VAL A 187 16.79 4.20 -2.20
N MET A 188 16.82 3.71 -3.45
CA MET A 188 16.73 2.29 -3.76
C MET A 188 17.86 1.49 -3.08
N ARG A 189 19.10 1.96 -3.17
CA ARG A 189 20.25 1.30 -2.50
C ARG A 189 20.08 1.31 -1.00
N PHE A 190 19.67 2.43 -0.41
CA PHE A 190 19.39 2.51 1.02
C PHE A 190 18.35 1.47 1.46
N ILE A 191 17.24 1.31 0.72
CA ILE A 191 16.21 0.31 1.01
C ILE A 191 16.81 -1.10 0.96
N TYR A 192 17.62 -1.37 -0.06
CA TYR A 192 18.29 -2.66 -0.22
C TYR A 192 19.22 -2.96 0.95
N ASP A 193 20.07 -2.01 1.32
CA ASP A 193 21.06 -2.14 2.42
C ASP A 193 20.37 -2.27 3.79
N GLU A 194 19.30 -1.52 4.03
CA GLU A 194 18.50 -1.65 5.26
C GLU A 194 17.90 -3.05 5.40
N MET A 195 17.27 -3.54 4.32
CA MET A 195 16.64 -4.86 4.33
C MET A 195 17.66 -5.99 4.44
N THR A 196 18.72 -5.98 3.65
CA THR A 196 19.77 -7.02 3.70
C THR A 196 20.51 -7.02 5.02
N GLY A 197 20.80 -5.83 5.57
CA GLY A 197 21.41 -5.68 6.91
C GLY A 197 20.48 -6.13 8.05
N ALA A 198 19.17 -6.11 7.87
CA ALA A 198 18.19 -6.61 8.84
C ALA A 198 18.04 -8.15 8.79
N LEU A 199 18.18 -8.79 7.62
CA LEU A 199 17.93 -10.21 7.40
C LEU A 199 18.56 -11.15 8.44
N PRO A 200 19.82 -11.00 8.88
CA PRO A 200 20.42 -11.91 9.84
C PRO A 200 19.67 -11.98 11.19
N TYR A 201 19.02 -10.88 11.56
CA TYR A 201 18.35 -10.71 12.87
C TYR A 201 16.84 -10.92 12.81
N LEU A 202 16.21 -10.85 11.63
CA LEU A 202 14.77 -11.08 11.48
C LEU A 202 14.42 -12.55 11.73
N ALA A 203 13.23 -12.77 12.31
CA ALA A 203 12.72 -14.11 12.57
C ALA A 203 12.48 -14.88 11.28
N ASN A 204 12.87 -16.16 11.25
CA ASN A 204 12.60 -17.06 10.12
C ASN A 204 11.25 -17.78 10.33
N GLN A 205 10.16 -17.01 10.33
CA GLN A 205 8.80 -17.45 10.65
C GLN A 205 7.80 -16.83 9.66
N ARG A 206 6.63 -17.44 9.51
CA ARG A 206 5.51 -16.83 8.79
C ARG A 206 4.96 -15.63 9.56
N SER A 207 4.65 -14.56 8.85
CA SER A 207 4.08 -13.34 9.43
C SER A 207 2.55 -13.38 9.51
N ASN A 208 1.90 -14.09 8.61
CA ASN A 208 0.44 -14.15 8.53
C ASN A 208 -0.22 -15.17 9.47
N HIS A 209 0.55 -16.03 10.13
CA HIS A 209 0.01 -17.02 11.07
C HIS A 209 -0.10 -16.43 12.47
N GLU A 210 -1.20 -16.75 13.18
CA GLU A 210 -1.36 -16.38 14.58
C GLU A 210 -0.18 -16.83 15.43
N GLY A 211 0.23 -15.99 16.39
CA GLY A 211 1.34 -16.25 17.31
C GLY A 211 2.26 -15.05 17.47
N ARG A 212 3.47 -15.30 17.98
CA ARG A 212 4.44 -14.26 18.38
C ARG A 212 4.82 -13.31 17.24
N TYR A 213 4.81 -13.77 15.99
CA TYR A 213 5.26 -13.01 14.81
C TYR A 213 4.11 -12.56 13.90
N TYR A 214 2.87 -12.73 14.35
CA TYR A 214 1.69 -12.34 13.59
C TYR A 214 1.69 -10.84 13.27
N GLY A 215 1.57 -10.51 11.99
CA GLY A 215 1.63 -9.14 11.48
C GLY A 215 3.00 -8.46 11.56
N ARG A 216 4.06 -9.17 11.99
CA ARG A 216 5.43 -8.62 12.12
C ARG A 216 6.24 -8.85 10.86
N ILE A 217 7.23 -7.97 10.59
CA ILE A 217 8.17 -8.17 9.50
C ILE A 217 9.15 -9.29 9.88
N THR A 218 9.16 -10.34 9.07
CA THR A 218 10.00 -11.54 9.20
C THR A 218 10.88 -11.68 7.96
N LYS A 219 11.79 -12.66 7.95
CA LYS A 219 12.65 -12.91 6.77
C LYS A 219 11.86 -13.07 5.47
N PRO A 220 10.77 -13.88 5.40
CA PRO A 220 9.97 -13.97 4.19
C PRO A 220 9.39 -12.63 3.71
N VAL A 221 8.95 -11.77 4.62
CA VAL A 221 8.46 -10.42 4.26
C VAL A 221 9.59 -9.58 3.63
N ALA A 222 10.78 -9.63 4.22
CA ALA A 222 11.95 -8.94 3.68
C ALA A 222 12.39 -9.50 2.32
N TRP A 223 12.38 -10.81 2.12
CA TRP A 223 12.69 -11.43 0.82
C TRP A 223 11.72 -10.99 -0.26
N PHE A 224 10.42 -10.94 0.06
CA PHE A 224 9.41 -10.46 -0.89
C PHE A 224 9.67 -9.01 -1.31
N LEU A 225 9.94 -8.11 -0.36
CA LEU A 225 10.23 -6.71 -0.67
C LEU A 225 11.51 -6.55 -1.48
N LEU A 226 12.55 -7.33 -1.18
CA LEU A 226 13.81 -7.36 -1.95
C LEU A 226 13.58 -7.86 -3.38
N ALA A 227 12.76 -8.91 -3.58
CA ALA A 227 12.38 -9.37 -4.91
C ALA A 227 11.65 -8.26 -5.70
N LYS A 228 10.69 -7.59 -5.06
CA LYS A 228 9.93 -6.51 -5.69
C LYS A 228 10.80 -5.29 -6.00
N LEU A 229 11.74 -4.95 -5.13
CA LEU A 229 12.72 -3.88 -5.36
C LEU A 229 13.59 -4.20 -6.57
N ALA A 230 14.13 -5.42 -6.64
CA ALA A 230 14.96 -5.87 -7.75
C ALA A 230 14.19 -5.94 -9.08
N LEU A 231 12.93 -6.42 -9.08
CA LEU A 231 12.07 -6.44 -10.27
C LEU A 231 11.85 -5.03 -10.85
N ASN A 232 11.79 -4.02 -10.00
CA ASN A 232 11.59 -2.63 -10.40
C ASN A 232 12.89 -1.82 -10.52
N ALA A 233 14.06 -2.48 -10.49
CA ALA A 233 15.35 -1.79 -10.43
C ALA A 233 15.60 -0.86 -11.62
N GLU A 234 15.15 -1.20 -12.84
CA GLU A 234 15.22 -0.31 -14.01
C GLU A 234 14.49 1.02 -13.76
N VAL A 235 13.34 0.97 -13.07
CA VAL A 235 12.55 2.16 -12.75
C VAL A 235 13.20 2.96 -11.63
N TYR A 236 13.72 2.28 -10.59
CA TYR A 236 14.23 2.93 -9.39
C TYR A 236 15.68 3.40 -9.52
N SER A 237 16.44 2.86 -10.48
CA SER A 237 17.79 3.35 -10.82
C SER A 237 17.77 4.48 -11.84
N ASP A 238 16.59 4.82 -12.37
CA ASP A 238 16.41 5.90 -13.33
C ASP A 238 16.22 7.23 -12.57
N ASP A 239 17.30 8.01 -12.46
CA ASP A 239 17.29 9.32 -11.81
C ASP A 239 16.75 10.44 -12.74
N ASN A 240 16.51 10.12 -14.02
CA ASN A 240 15.95 11.05 -15.00
C ASN A 240 14.88 10.41 -15.89
N TRP A 241 13.83 9.89 -15.31
CA TRP A 241 12.72 9.19 -16.00
C TRP A 241 12.03 9.99 -17.12
N THR A 242 12.39 11.27 -17.32
CA THR A 242 11.81 12.13 -18.36
C THR A 242 12.63 12.18 -19.65
N ASP A 243 13.79 11.53 -19.74
CA ASP A 243 14.66 11.58 -20.93
C ASP A 243 14.52 10.36 -21.85
N GLY A 244 13.71 9.37 -21.46
CA GLY A 244 13.48 8.15 -22.23
C GLY A 244 14.61 7.11 -22.18
N ASN A 245 15.63 7.32 -21.33
CA ASN A 245 16.80 6.46 -21.21
C ASN A 245 16.77 5.64 -19.92
N ARG A 246 15.91 4.66 -19.85
CA ARG A 246 15.82 3.79 -18.67
C ARG A 246 17.04 2.85 -18.60
N PRO A 247 17.70 2.70 -17.43
CA PRO A 247 18.76 1.71 -17.22
C PRO A 247 18.30 0.29 -17.53
N ASN A 248 19.21 -0.58 -17.94
CA ASN A 248 18.89 -1.99 -18.18
C ASN A 248 19.11 -2.80 -16.90
N GLY A 249 18.13 -3.63 -16.53
CA GLY A 249 18.21 -4.48 -15.33
C GLY A 249 19.37 -5.47 -15.30
N LYS A 250 19.91 -5.85 -16.47
CA LYS A 250 21.14 -6.68 -16.56
C LYS A 250 22.40 -5.97 -16.10
N ASP A 251 22.40 -4.64 -16.15
CA ASP A 251 23.55 -3.82 -15.76
C ASP A 251 23.45 -3.31 -14.30
N ILE A 252 22.31 -3.54 -13.64
CA ILE A 252 22.08 -3.16 -12.26
C ILE A 252 22.40 -4.34 -11.36
N LEU A 253 23.46 -4.21 -10.56
CA LEU A 253 24.02 -5.32 -9.78
C LEU A 253 23.68 -5.22 -8.30
N PHE A 254 23.37 -6.36 -7.72
CA PHE A 254 23.11 -6.57 -6.29
C PHE A 254 23.99 -7.71 -5.75
N HIS A 255 24.17 -7.78 -4.43
CA HIS A 255 24.90 -8.85 -3.78
C HIS A 255 23.94 -9.70 -2.92
N VAL A 256 23.67 -10.92 -3.34
CA VAL A 256 22.80 -11.87 -2.61
C VAL A 256 23.66 -13.02 -2.10
N ASP A 257 23.71 -13.19 -0.78
CA ASP A 257 24.50 -14.25 -0.11
C ASP A 257 25.98 -14.28 -0.56
N GLY A 258 26.56 -13.10 -0.84
CA GLY A 258 27.95 -12.97 -1.29
C GLY A 258 28.19 -13.19 -2.79
N ILE A 259 27.14 -13.41 -3.56
CA ILE A 259 27.18 -13.56 -5.03
C ILE A 259 26.66 -12.29 -5.67
N GLU A 260 27.38 -11.77 -6.66
CA GLU A 260 26.91 -10.65 -7.48
C GLU A 260 25.93 -11.16 -8.52
N MET A 261 24.75 -10.54 -8.60
CA MET A 261 23.64 -10.90 -9.47
C MET A 261 23.07 -9.64 -10.12
N ASN A 262 22.59 -9.75 -11.36
CA ASN A 262 21.81 -8.67 -11.97
C ASN A 262 20.42 -8.54 -11.32
N ALA A 263 19.66 -7.50 -11.67
CA ALA A 263 18.35 -7.23 -11.06
C ALA A 263 17.37 -8.41 -11.21
N TRP A 264 17.36 -9.05 -12.37
CA TRP A 264 16.45 -10.17 -12.65
C TRP A 264 16.82 -11.44 -11.87
N GLU A 265 18.11 -11.80 -11.87
CA GLU A 265 18.65 -12.91 -11.08
C GLU A 265 18.39 -12.70 -9.58
N THR A 266 18.55 -11.46 -9.11
CA THR A 266 18.26 -11.08 -7.72
C THR A 266 16.78 -11.30 -7.38
N CYS A 267 15.86 -10.85 -8.25
CA CYS A 267 14.42 -11.08 -8.08
C CYS A 267 14.11 -12.59 -8.02
N ILE A 268 14.61 -13.37 -8.97
CA ILE A 268 14.44 -14.84 -9.02
C ILE A 268 14.95 -15.47 -7.73
N SER A 269 16.16 -15.13 -7.29
CA SER A 269 16.79 -15.69 -6.08
C SER A 269 15.95 -15.46 -4.83
N TYR A 270 15.39 -14.27 -4.64
CA TYR A 270 14.53 -13.99 -3.48
C TYR A 270 13.16 -14.68 -3.58
N CYS A 271 12.60 -14.84 -4.78
CA CYS A 271 11.38 -15.63 -4.99
C CYS A 271 11.64 -17.12 -4.70
N ASP A 272 12.80 -17.67 -5.09
CA ASP A 272 13.21 -19.04 -4.77
C ASP A 272 13.35 -19.28 -3.26
N LYS A 273 13.82 -18.27 -2.49
CA LYS A 273 13.86 -18.35 -1.03
C LYS A 273 12.46 -18.48 -0.43
N LEU A 274 11.45 -17.80 -0.99
CA LEU A 274 10.05 -17.94 -0.55
C LEU A 274 9.50 -19.34 -0.86
N GLU A 275 9.77 -19.86 -2.03
CA GLU A 275 9.39 -21.23 -2.42
C GLU A 275 10.05 -22.26 -1.51
N ALA A 276 11.36 -22.17 -1.31
CA ALA A 276 12.14 -23.06 -0.43
C ALA A 276 11.71 -22.96 1.04
N PHE A 277 11.19 -21.82 1.48
CA PHE A 277 10.62 -21.64 2.82
C PHE A 277 9.28 -22.38 3.01
N GLY A 278 8.60 -22.72 1.90
CA GLY A 278 7.37 -23.49 1.90
C GLY A 278 6.10 -22.65 1.68
N TYR A 279 6.21 -21.48 1.05
CA TYR A 279 5.03 -20.80 0.50
C TYR A 279 4.55 -21.56 -0.74
N ILE A 280 3.24 -21.67 -0.88
CA ILE A 280 2.58 -22.30 -2.03
C ILE A 280 1.34 -21.51 -2.40
N LEU A 281 0.90 -21.65 -3.63
CA LEU A 281 -0.41 -21.14 -4.04
C LEU A 281 -1.51 -21.91 -3.30
N GLU A 282 -2.47 -21.20 -2.72
CA GLU A 282 -3.64 -21.85 -2.14
C GLU A 282 -4.46 -22.52 -3.25
N PRO A 283 -4.84 -23.80 -3.08
CA PRO A 283 -5.62 -24.51 -4.09
C PRO A 283 -6.94 -23.83 -4.42
N VAL A 284 -7.56 -23.21 -3.44
CA VAL A 284 -8.78 -22.41 -3.61
C VAL A 284 -8.40 -20.94 -3.52
N TYR A 285 -8.53 -20.22 -4.63
CA TYR A 285 -8.14 -18.81 -4.75
C TYR A 285 -8.71 -17.93 -3.65
N SER A 286 -10.01 -18.09 -3.34
CA SER A 286 -10.73 -17.26 -2.38
C SER A 286 -10.29 -17.47 -0.93
N ASP A 287 -9.59 -18.56 -0.60
CA ASP A 287 -9.19 -18.85 0.78
C ASP A 287 -8.18 -17.83 1.32
N ASN A 288 -7.46 -17.14 0.41
CA ASN A 288 -6.58 -16.03 0.77
C ASN A 288 -7.30 -14.80 1.35
N PHE A 289 -8.63 -14.70 1.13
CA PHE A 289 -9.43 -13.48 1.35
C PHE A 289 -10.64 -13.72 2.26
N LEU A 290 -10.70 -14.85 2.95
CA LEU A 290 -11.76 -15.16 3.92
C LEU A 290 -11.72 -14.18 5.11
N VAL A 291 -12.78 -14.16 5.91
CA VAL A 291 -12.79 -13.43 7.19
C VAL A 291 -11.71 -13.97 8.13
N LYS A 292 -11.41 -15.28 8.04
CA LYS A 292 -10.34 -15.95 8.78
C LYS A 292 -9.29 -16.47 7.80
N ASN A 293 -8.41 -15.58 7.36
CA ASN A 293 -7.37 -15.88 6.37
C ASN A 293 -5.95 -15.97 6.94
N GLU A 294 -5.79 -15.97 8.27
CA GLU A 294 -4.52 -16.06 8.98
C GLU A 294 -3.74 -17.35 8.69
N ASN A 295 -4.46 -18.41 8.28
CA ASN A 295 -3.84 -19.71 8.00
C ASN A 295 -3.52 -19.93 6.51
N SER A 296 -3.67 -18.93 5.66
CA SER A 296 -3.27 -19.03 4.25
C SER A 296 -1.78 -19.38 4.13
N ARG A 297 -1.49 -20.39 3.30
CA ARG A 297 -0.11 -20.78 2.99
C ARG A 297 0.50 -19.93 1.88
N GLU A 298 -0.29 -19.05 1.29
CA GLU A 298 0.09 -18.13 0.23
C GLU A 298 0.37 -16.72 0.74
N ASN A 299 -0.39 -16.23 1.75
CA ASN A 299 -0.20 -14.90 2.31
C ASN A 299 1.17 -14.80 3.01
N ILE A 300 1.95 -13.77 2.67
CA ILE A 300 3.30 -13.53 3.19
C ILE A 300 3.29 -12.44 4.25
N PHE A 301 2.61 -11.32 3.94
CA PHE A 301 2.48 -10.20 4.85
C PHE A 301 1.08 -9.62 4.77
N THR A 302 0.45 -9.56 5.92
CA THR A 302 -0.90 -9.03 6.07
C THR A 302 -0.90 -7.90 7.10
N ILE A 303 -1.91 -7.03 7.01
CA ILE A 303 -2.27 -6.11 8.08
C ILE A 303 -3.30 -6.84 8.92
N PRO A 304 -2.97 -7.27 10.15
CA PRO A 304 -3.94 -7.91 11.02
C PRO A 304 -5.11 -6.98 11.31
N LEU A 305 -6.33 -7.47 11.12
CA LEU A 305 -7.54 -6.78 11.53
C LEU A 305 -8.25 -7.62 12.60
N ASP A 306 -8.61 -6.95 13.68
CA ASP A 306 -9.49 -7.47 14.73
C ASP A 306 -10.33 -6.31 15.22
N LYS A 307 -11.63 -6.37 14.97
CA LYS A 307 -12.57 -5.29 15.30
C LYS A 307 -12.62 -4.91 16.78
N ASN A 308 -12.18 -5.81 17.67
CA ASN A 308 -12.16 -5.56 19.12
C ASN A 308 -10.81 -4.96 19.59
N LEU A 309 -9.70 -5.28 18.91
CA LEU A 309 -8.34 -4.94 19.33
C LEU A 309 -7.73 -3.81 18.51
N TYR A 310 -8.01 -3.75 17.23
CA TYR A 310 -7.37 -2.81 16.31
C TYR A 310 -8.40 -1.85 15.69
N ARG A 311 -8.02 -0.59 15.51
CA ARG A 311 -8.85 0.42 14.85
C ARG A 311 -8.55 0.57 13.36
N ASN A 312 -7.80 -0.35 12.78
CA ASN A 312 -7.51 -0.37 11.36
C ASN A 312 -8.80 -0.57 10.57
N GLN A 313 -8.86 0.02 9.39
CA GLN A 313 -10.08 0.04 8.58
C GLN A 313 -9.85 -0.62 7.23
N PHE A 314 -10.92 -1.20 6.69
CA PHE A 314 -10.96 -1.75 5.35
C PHE A 314 -11.97 -0.97 4.49
N TRP A 315 -11.60 0.24 4.12
CA TRP A 315 -12.52 1.21 3.54
C TRP A 315 -12.89 0.91 2.08
N TYR A 316 -11.95 0.48 1.25
CA TYR A 316 -12.24 0.29 -0.17
C TYR A 316 -13.20 -0.88 -0.47
N LEU A 317 -13.25 -1.92 0.36
CA LEU A 317 -14.28 -2.95 0.29
C LEU A 317 -15.66 -2.37 0.59
N PHE A 318 -15.76 -1.60 1.66
CA PHE A 318 -16.97 -0.91 2.08
C PHE A 318 -17.44 0.10 1.02
N ARG A 319 -16.54 0.87 0.44
CA ARG A 319 -16.79 1.93 -0.53
C ARG A 319 -17.34 1.42 -1.86
N SER A 320 -17.02 0.21 -2.27
CA SER A 320 -17.35 -0.30 -3.61
C SER A 320 -18.82 -0.65 -3.79
N ARG A 321 -19.48 -1.28 -2.80
CA ARG A 321 -20.85 -1.79 -2.93
C ARG A 321 -21.89 -0.67 -2.91
N HIS A 322 -23.04 -0.91 -3.58
CA HIS A 322 -24.21 -0.04 -3.49
C HIS A 322 -24.78 -0.02 -2.06
N TYR A 323 -25.45 1.06 -1.67
CA TYR A 323 -26.04 1.22 -0.32
C TYR A 323 -26.97 0.06 0.06
N SER A 324 -27.91 -0.32 -0.85
CA SER A 324 -28.81 -1.45 -0.64
C SER A 324 -28.06 -2.78 -0.47
N HIS A 325 -26.96 -2.97 -1.20
CA HIS A 325 -26.13 -4.17 -1.10
C HIS A 325 -25.43 -4.25 0.26
N GLY A 326 -24.84 -3.15 0.73
CA GLY A 326 -24.29 -3.07 2.08
C GLY A 326 -25.33 -3.33 3.17
N GLY A 327 -26.50 -2.71 3.03
CA GLY A 327 -27.64 -2.90 3.94
C GLY A 327 -28.13 -4.34 4.02
N ALA A 328 -28.13 -5.07 2.88
CA ALA A 328 -28.49 -6.48 2.85
C ALA A 328 -27.50 -7.39 3.61
N TYR A 329 -26.25 -6.97 3.77
CA TYR A 329 -25.25 -7.62 4.63
C TYR A 329 -25.32 -7.17 6.11
N GLY A 330 -26.25 -6.26 6.46
CA GLY A 330 -26.37 -5.74 7.81
C GLY A 330 -25.43 -4.58 8.15
N GLY A 331 -24.77 -4.01 7.14
CA GLY A 331 -23.87 -2.85 7.28
C GLY A 331 -24.27 -1.68 6.39
N ALA A 332 -23.34 -0.79 6.10
CA ALA A 332 -23.49 0.27 5.12
C ALA A 332 -22.53 0.05 3.92
N SER A 333 -22.60 0.92 2.94
CA SER A 333 -21.68 1.00 1.80
C SER A 333 -21.82 2.37 1.16
N GLU A 334 -20.90 2.74 0.27
CA GLU A 334 -20.80 4.11 -0.24
C GLU A 334 -21.03 4.24 -1.75
N ASN A 335 -21.21 3.14 -2.46
CA ASN A 335 -21.48 3.12 -3.92
C ASN A 335 -20.43 3.87 -4.76
N GLY A 336 -19.16 3.79 -4.40
CA GLY A 336 -18.09 4.53 -5.08
C GLY A 336 -17.40 3.71 -6.17
N THR A 337 -16.33 3.01 -5.78
CA THR A 337 -15.38 2.32 -6.65
C THR A 337 -16.03 1.27 -7.54
N CYS A 338 -15.58 1.19 -8.79
CA CYS A 338 -15.87 0.09 -9.70
C CYS A 338 -14.66 -0.20 -10.61
N ALA A 339 -14.66 -1.38 -11.23
CA ALA A 339 -13.68 -1.75 -12.24
C ALA A 339 -13.82 -0.90 -13.50
N THR A 340 -12.72 -0.71 -14.22
CA THR A 340 -12.69 -0.09 -15.55
C THR A 340 -13.21 -1.03 -16.64
N LEU A 341 -13.42 -0.50 -17.84
CA LEU A 341 -13.74 -1.31 -19.02
C LEU A 341 -12.54 -2.17 -19.43
N HIS A 342 -11.31 -1.67 -19.28
CA HIS A 342 -10.10 -2.45 -19.52
C HIS A 342 -10.06 -3.72 -18.66
N THR A 343 -10.29 -3.58 -17.36
CA THR A 343 -10.35 -4.72 -16.43
C THR A 343 -11.42 -5.73 -16.86
N MET A 344 -12.61 -5.27 -17.24
CA MET A 344 -13.66 -6.16 -17.73
C MET A 344 -13.25 -6.91 -19.00
N ASN A 345 -12.60 -6.22 -19.93
CA ASN A 345 -12.10 -6.83 -21.17
C ASN A 345 -10.99 -7.87 -20.91
N VAL A 346 -10.03 -7.58 -20.01
CA VAL A 346 -8.96 -8.54 -19.66
C VAL A 346 -9.53 -9.80 -19.01
N TYR A 347 -10.61 -9.65 -18.20
CA TYR A 347 -11.34 -10.80 -17.64
C TYR A 347 -12.22 -11.52 -18.65
N GLY A 348 -12.36 -11.02 -19.88
CA GLY A 348 -13.23 -11.61 -20.90
C GLY A 348 -14.72 -11.46 -20.61
N TYR A 349 -15.14 -10.50 -19.79
CA TYR A 349 -16.54 -10.31 -19.43
C TYR A 349 -17.43 -10.09 -20.67
N GLY A 350 -18.50 -10.87 -20.76
CA GLY A 350 -19.42 -10.84 -21.91
C GLY A 350 -18.98 -11.69 -23.11
N THR A 351 -17.92 -12.47 -22.97
CA THR A 351 -17.46 -13.48 -23.95
C THR A 351 -17.67 -14.89 -23.42
N ASP A 352 -17.40 -15.90 -24.28
CA ASP A 352 -17.44 -17.32 -23.89
C ASP A 352 -16.17 -17.74 -23.10
N GLU A 353 -15.16 -16.87 -22.98
CA GLU A 353 -13.86 -17.14 -22.35
C GLU A 353 -13.62 -16.27 -21.11
N VAL A 354 -14.61 -16.17 -20.23
CA VAL A 354 -14.48 -15.42 -18.97
C VAL A 354 -13.50 -16.13 -18.03
N ASP A 355 -12.52 -15.38 -17.50
CA ASP A 355 -11.61 -15.90 -16.46
C ASP A 355 -12.41 -16.26 -15.19
N VAL A 356 -12.19 -17.46 -14.68
CA VAL A 356 -12.95 -18.00 -13.55
C VAL A 356 -12.81 -17.18 -12.27
N ARG A 357 -11.72 -16.41 -12.12
CA ARG A 357 -11.52 -15.50 -10.98
C ARG A 357 -12.51 -14.34 -10.98
N PHE A 358 -13.22 -14.09 -12.08
CA PHE A 358 -14.23 -13.04 -12.17
C PHE A 358 -15.27 -13.14 -11.05
N ILE A 359 -15.80 -14.32 -10.82
CA ILE A 359 -16.85 -14.56 -9.81
C ILE A 359 -16.39 -14.30 -8.37
N TYR A 360 -15.08 -14.39 -8.12
CA TYR A 360 -14.50 -14.12 -6.80
C TYR A 360 -14.13 -12.65 -6.61
N ASN A 361 -13.82 -11.96 -7.71
CA ASN A 361 -13.29 -10.60 -7.65
C ASN A 361 -14.35 -9.53 -7.86
N PHE A 362 -15.51 -9.86 -8.46
CA PHE A 362 -16.50 -8.87 -8.85
C PHE A 362 -17.94 -9.30 -8.56
N TYR A 363 -18.73 -8.35 -8.07
CA TYR A 363 -20.17 -8.37 -8.17
C TYR A 363 -20.60 -7.73 -9.49
N ALA A 364 -21.37 -8.45 -10.31
CA ALA A 364 -21.87 -8.04 -11.61
C ALA A 364 -23.25 -8.64 -11.87
N GLY A 365 -24.11 -7.95 -12.61
CA GLY A 365 -25.49 -8.40 -12.86
C GLY A 365 -26.38 -8.29 -11.62
N GLU A 366 -27.36 -9.16 -11.52
CA GLU A 366 -28.31 -9.21 -10.41
C GLU A 366 -27.61 -9.55 -9.08
N VAL A 367 -28.02 -8.86 -8.01
CA VAL A 367 -27.41 -9.00 -6.69
C VAL A 367 -28.32 -9.79 -5.77
N PHE A 368 -27.75 -10.85 -5.20
CA PHE A 368 -28.42 -11.68 -4.19
C PHE A 368 -27.57 -11.76 -2.92
N VAL A 369 -28.24 -11.73 -1.77
CA VAL A 369 -27.64 -11.98 -0.45
C VAL A 369 -28.48 -13.05 0.22
N ASP A 370 -27.86 -14.18 0.60
CA ASP A 370 -28.54 -15.35 1.19
C ASP A 370 -29.72 -15.87 0.35
N GLY A 371 -29.57 -15.84 -0.98
CA GLY A 371 -30.62 -16.27 -1.91
C GLY A 371 -31.77 -15.26 -2.07
N THR A 372 -31.72 -14.13 -1.36
CA THR A 372 -32.71 -13.06 -1.47
C THR A 372 -32.21 -11.98 -2.41
N GLN A 373 -33.01 -11.62 -3.41
CA GLN A 373 -32.68 -10.54 -4.34
C GLN A 373 -32.61 -9.19 -3.61
N VAL A 374 -31.54 -8.45 -3.80
CA VAL A 374 -31.39 -7.11 -3.25
C VAL A 374 -32.17 -6.11 -4.11
N LEU A 375 -32.98 -5.30 -3.46
CA LEU A 375 -33.78 -4.27 -4.13
C LEU A 375 -33.22 -2.87 -3.90
N LEU A 376 -33.36 -2.01 -4.90
CA LEU A 376 -33.18 -0.56 -4.77
C LEU A 376 -34.31 0.02 -3.91
N HIS A 377 -34.14 1.25 -3.44
CA HIS A 377 -35.20 1.96 -2.71
C HIS A 377 -36.46 2.20 -3.55
N THR A 378 -36.36 2.08 -4.88
CA THR A 378 -37.51 2.13 -5.81
C THR A 378 -38.34 0.85 -5.83
N GLY A 379 -37.83 -0.22 -5.21
CA GLY A 379 -38.42 -1.57 -5.25
C GLY A 379 -37.96 -2.42 -6.43
N GLU A 380 -37.15 -1.90 -7.32
CA GLU A 380 -36.59 -2.63 -8.44
C GLU A 380 -35.37 -3.46 -8.02
N PRO A 381 -35.06 -4.58 -8.71
CA PRO A 381 -33.84 -5.33 -8.50
C PRO A 381 -32.57 -4.48 -8.62
N LEU A 382 -31.62 -4.65 -7.69
CA LEU A 382 -30.28 -4.11 -7.88
C LEU A 382 -29.53 -4.97 -8.90
N VAL A 383 -29.15 -4.35 -10.02
CA VAL A 383 -28.39 -4.98 -11.10
C VAL A 383 -27.14 -4.14 -11.38
N TYR A 384 -25.96 -4.67 -11.12
CA TYR A 384 -24.72 -3.99 -11.52
C TYR A 384 -24.49 -4.14 -13.01
N MET A 385 -24.12 -3.04 -13.67
CA MET A 385 -23.93 -2.91 -15.11
C MET A 385 -22.45 -2.71 -15.47
N PRO A 386 -21.64 -3.78 -15.57
CA PRO A 386 -20.19 -3.69 -15.70
C PRO A 386 -19.69 -2.85 -16.86
N MET A 387 -20.37 -2.88 -18.00
CA MET A 387 -19.95 -2.20 -19.24
C MET A 387 -20.48 -0.76 -19.38
N GLU A 388 -21.29 -0.26 -18.42
CA GLU A 388 -21.91 1.07 -18.49
C GLU A 388 -21.11 2.16 -17.76
N VAL A 389 -19.79 1.95 -17.65
CA VAL A 389 -18.90 2.84 -16.90
C VAL A 389 -18.56 4.11 -17.69
N LYS A 390 -18.64 5.27 -17.02
CA LYS A 390 -18.20 6.59 -17.51
C LYS A 390 -17.62 7.37 -16.32
N LEU A 391 -16.74 8.34 -16.59
CA LEU A 391 -16.18 9.21 -15.54
C LEU A 391 -17.27 10.00 -14.81
N ASN A 392 -18.26 10.49 -15.54
CA ASN A 392 -19.41 11.18 -14.97
C ASN A 392 -20.71 10.50 -15.43
N LEU A 393 -21.42 9.93 -14.47
CA LEU A 393 -22.68 9.21 -14.68
C LEU A 393 -23.90 10.06 -14.35
N THR A 394 -23.75 11.34 -14.03
CA THR A 394 -24.86 12.23 -13.68
C THR A 394 -25.92 12.24 -14.79
N GLY A 395 -27.15 11.88 -14.42
CA GLY A 395 -28.27 11.80 -15.37
C GLY A 395 -28.28 10.53 -16.23
N SER A 396 -27.34 9.60 -16.04
CA SER A 396 -27.38 8.29 -16.69
C SER A 396 -28.46 7.40 -16.05
N PRO A 397 -29.15 6.54 -16.83
CA PRO A 397 -30.02 5.52 -16.23
C PRO A 397 -29.26 4.54 -15.33
N TYR A 398 -27.95 4.44 -15.48
CA TYR A 398 -27.05 3.59 -14.70
C TYR A 398 -26.26 4.35 -13.63
N GLU A 399 -26.67 5.58 -13.28
CA GLU A 399 -25.94 6.44 -12.34
C GLU A 399 -25.52 5.73 -11.06
N LYS A 400 -26.40 4.93 -10.47
CA LYS A 400 -26.14 4.22 -9.23
C LYS A 400 -25.66 2.77 -9.42
N THR A 401 -25.78 2.20 -10.62
CA THR A 401 -25.56 0.78 -10.88
C THR A 401 -24.40 0.48 -11.83
N ALA A 402 -23.87 1.46 -12.54
CA ALA A 402 -22.75 1.28 -13.46
C ALA A 402 -21.50 0.71 -12.78
N GLY A 403 -20.84 -0.23 -13.48
CA GLY A 403 -19.56 -0.83 -13.13
C GLY A 403 -19.65 -2.06 -12.23
N ALA A 404 -18.76 -3.01 -12.44
CA ALA A 404 -18.57 -4.17 -11.56
C ALA A 404 -17.96 -3.72 -10.21
N ARG A 405 -18.40 -4.36 -9.12
CA ARG A 405 -18.03 -3.97 -7.76
C ARG A 405 -17.09 -4.99 -7.14
N MET A 406 -16.26 -4.54 -6.22
CA MET A 406 -15.31 -5.40 -5.52
C MET A 406 -16.01 -6.48 -4.69
N ALA A 407 -15.64 -7.75 -4.95
CA ALA A 407 -16.10 -8.93 -4.22
C ALA A 407 -14.96 -9.73 -3.60
N LYS A 408 -13.71 -9.42 -3.88
CA LYS A 408 -12.52 -10.22 -3.58
C LYS A 408 -12.42 -10.74 -2.15
N TYR A 409 -12.81 -9.95 -1.18
CA TYR A 409 -12.80 -10.36 0.23
C TYR A 409 -14.18 -10.81 0.68
N GLU A 410 -14.22 -11.88 1.44
CA GLU A 410 -15.44 -12.31 2.14
C GLU A 410 -15.97 -11.18 3.02
N VAL A 411 -17.29 -11.01 3.08
CA VAL A 411 -17.92 -9.97 3.88
C VAL A 411 -18.04 -10.41 5.34
N ASP A 412 -17.34 -9.75 6.25
CA ASP A 412 -17.56 -9.96 7.69
C ASP A 412 -18.90 -9.33 8.12
N ARG A 413 -19.92 -10.17 8.29
CA ARG A 413 -21.27 -9.76 8.73
C ARG A 413 -21.34 -9.31 10.18
N LYS A 414 -20.25 -9.51 10.93
CA LYS A 414 -20.12 -9.10 12.34
C LYS A 414 -19.19 -7.92 12.50
N SER A 415 -18.76 -7.30 11.39
CA SER A 415 -17.89 -6.14 11.39
C SER A 415 -18.49 -4.97 12.17
N PHE A 416 -17.60 -4.13 12.76
CA PHE A 416 -17.99 -2.88 13.39
C PHE A 416 -17.94 -1.70 12.42
N SER A 417 -18.38 -0.53 12.87
CA SER A 417 -18.34 0.71 12.10
C SER A 417 -18.98 0.56 10.70
N ASP A 418 -20.18 -0.01 10.66
CA ASP A 418 -20.97 -0.22 9.45
C ASP A 418 -20.28 -1.04 8.35
N GLY A 419 -19.35 -1.91 8.72
CA GLY A 419 -18.60 -2.76 7.78
C GLY A 419 -17.16 -2.33 7.53
N ARG A 420 -16.70 -1.21 8.11
CA ARG A 420 -15.34 -0.70 7.91
C ARG A 420 -14.30 -1.38 8.79
N GLN A 421 -14.71 -2.04 9.87
CA GLN A 421 -13.84 -2.75 10.80
C GLN A 421 -14.19 -4.24 10.83
N PRO A 422 -13.79 -4.99 9.80
CA PRO A 422 -13.94 -6.45 9.74
C PRO A 422 -12.79 -7.15 10.47
N ASP A 423 -12.87 -8.48 10.52
CA ASP A 423 -11.80 -9.35 11.02
C ASP A 423 -10.93 -9.95 9.90
N ASN A 424 -11.17 -9.61 8.62
CA ASN A 424 -10.30 -10.09 7.53
C ASN A 424 -8.93 -9.41 7.61
N ASP A 425 -7.85 -10.16 7.60
CA ASP A 425 -6.53 -9.58 7.40
C ASP A 425 -6.38 -9.02 5.97
N LEU A 426 -5.87 -7.80 5.88
CA LEU A 426 -5.58 -7.16 4.60
C LEU A 426 -4.27 -7.70 4.02
N VAL A 427 -4.34 -8.30 2.85
CA VAL A 427 -3.17 -8.88 2.18
C VAL A 427 -2.35 -7.78 1.51
N LEU A 428 -1.12 -7.59 1.97
CA LEU A 428 -0.13 -6.71 1.34
C LEU A 428 0.76 -7.48 0.38
N PHE A 429 1.29 -8.63 0.80
CA PHE A 429 2.19 -9.48 0.02
C PHE A 429 1.69 -10.92 0.05
N ARG A 430 1.65 -11.56 -1.11
CA ARG A 430 1.32 -12.99 -1.22
C ARG A 430 2.15 -13.70 -2.28
N TYR A 431 2.26 -15.00 -2.17
CA TYR A 431 3.17 -15.81 -2.97
C TYR A 431 2.82 -15.82 -4.47
N ALA A 432 1.54 -15.68 -4.84
CA ALA A 432 1.17 -15.54 -6.25
C ALA A 432 1.84 -14.35 -6.93
N ASP A 433 1.99 -13.20 -6.24
CA ASP A 433 2.78 -12.08 -6.78
C ASP A 433 4.25 -12.47 -6.93
N ALA A 434 4.83 -13.21 -5.98
CA ALA A 434 6.22 -13.71 -6.10
C ALA A 434 6.40 -14.65 -7.31
N VAL A 435 5.44 -15.54 -7.59
CA VAL A 435 5.44 -16.42 -8.76
C VAL A 435 5.42 -15.59 -10.05
N LEU A 436 4.55 -14.58 -10.13
CA LEU A 436 4.47 -13.69 -11.30
C LEU A 436 5.70 -12.78 -11.43
N MET A 437 6.27 -12.29 -10.31
CA MET A 437 7.55 -11.56 -10.32
C MET A 437 8.69 -12.43 -10.85
N LYS A 438 8.78 -13.70 -10.40
CA LYS A 438 9.76 -14.67 -10.89
C LYS A 438 9.62 -14.92 -12.39
N ALA A 439 8.38 -15.17 -12.86
CA ALA A 439 8.11 -15.38 -14.27
C ALA A 439 8.50 -14.15 -15.12
N GLU A 440 8.16 -12.95 -14.69
CA GLU A 440 8.54 -11.71 -15.36
C GLU A 440 10.07 -11.53 -15.42
N ALA A 441 10.75 -11.72 -14.28
CA ALA A 441 12.20 -11.60 -14.19
C ALA A 441 12.91 -12.61 -15.12
N MET A 442 12.44 -13.87 -15.19
CA MET A 442 12.94 -14.88 -16.10
C MET A 442 12.81 -14.45 -17.56
N VAL A 443 11.62 -13.97 -17.98
CA VAL A 443 11.42 -13.46 -19.35
C VAL A 443 12.35 -12.29 -19.66
N ARG A 444 12.49 -11.32 -18.74
CA ARG A 444 13.38 -10.17 -18.91
C ARG A 444 14.86 -10.59 -18.96
N ASN A 445 15.23 -11.64 -18.24
CA ASN A 445 16.58 -12.21 -18.28
C ASN A 445 16.86 -13.05 -19.52
N GLY A 446 15.83 -13.41 -20.28
CA GLY A 446 15.90 -14.24 -21.50
C GLY A 446 15.75 -15.73 -21.23
N GLU A 447 15.14 -16.12 -20.13
CA GLU A 447 14.88 -17.49 -19.70
C GLU A 447 13.45 -17.92 -20.03
N ASP A 448 13.22 -19.25 -20.18
CA ASP A 448 11.87 -19.80 -20.32
C ASP A 448 11.12 -19.78 -18.98
N ALA A 449 10.03 -19.02 -18.91
CA ALA A 449 9.18 -18.87 -17.74
C ALA A 449 7.85 -19.63 -17.83
N ASN A 450 7.59 -20.40 -18.90
CA ASN A 450 6.28 -21.02 -19.15
C ASN A 450 5.81 -21.88 -17.97
N SER A 451 6.69 -22.67 -17.38
CA SER A 451 6.35 -23.54 -16.25
C SER A 451 5.96 -22.73 -15.01
N VAL A 452 6.70 -21.68 -14.68
CA VAL A 452 6.44 -20.82 -13.52
C VAL A 452 5.16 -20.02 -13.71
N PHE A 453 5.01 -19.37 -14.86
CA PHE A 453 3.84 -18.56 -15.20
C PHE A 453 2.53 -19.36 -15.14
N ASN A 454 2.53 -20.56 -15.72
CA ASN A 454 1.33 -21.39 -15.79
C ASN A 454 0.94 -22.06 -14.47
N GLN A 455 1.73 -21.96 -13.41
CA GLN A 455 1.29 -22.35 -12.06
C GLN A 455 0.05 -21.55 -11.62
N ILE A 456 0.04 -20.24 -11.89
CA ILE A 456 -1.09 -19.36 -11.57
C ILE A 456 -2.35 -19.79 -12.32
N ARG A 457 -2.21 -20.03 -13.64
CA ARG A 457 -3.35 -20.40 -14.49
C ARG A 457 -3.88 -21.79 -14.17
N SER A 458 -2.99 -22.75 -13.92
CA SER A 458 -3.35 -24.12 -13.55
C SER A 458 -4.12 -24.17 -12.21
N ARG A 459 -3.74 -23.32 -11.21
CA ARG A 459 -4.44 -23.25 -9.93
C ARG A 459 -5.93 -22.93 -10.09
N VAL A 460 -6.28 -22.11 -11.08
CA VAL A 460 -7.66 -21.70 -11.37
C VAL A 460 -8.24 -22.41 -12.61
N GLU A 461 -7.64 -23.50 -13.04
CA GLU A 461 -8.09 -24.35 -14.16
C GLU A 461 -8.23 -23.59 -15.51
N MET A 462 -7.53 -22.47 -15.67
CA MET A 462 -7.50 -21.72 -16.92
C MET A 462 -6.49 -22.33 -17.91
N PRO A 463 -6.74 -22.29 -19.22
CA PRO A 463 -5.81 -22.80 -20.24
C PRO A 463 -4.43 -22.17 -20.12
N ALA A 464 -3.38 -22.97 -20.34
CA ALA A 464 -2.02 -22.46 -20.37
C ALA A 464 -1.82 -21.40 -21.48
N LYS A 465 -0.99 -20.41 -21.18
CA LYS A 465 -0.56 -19.37 -22.14
C LYS A 465 0.97 -19.30 -22.19
N GLU A 466 1.51 -18.76 -23.27
CA GLU A 466 2.93 -18.44 -23.36
C GLU A 466 3.30 -17.34 -22.36
N ALA A 467 4.42 -17.48 -21.67
CA ALA A 467 4.95 -16.51 -20.73
C ALA A 467 5.64 -15.35 -21.47
N THR A 468 4.85 -14.49 -22.10
CA THR A 468 5.31 -13.21 -22.66
C THR A 468 5.10 -12.08 -21.67
N LEU A 469 5.84 -10.98 -21.78
CA LEU A 469 5.63 -9.81 -20.90
C LEU A 469 4.18 -9.31 -20.98
N ALA A 470 3.56 -9.30 -22.17
CA ALA A 470 2.16 -8.88 -22.33
C ALA A 470 1.20 -9.80 -21.56
N ASN A 471 1.34 -11.13 -21.74
CA ASN A 471 0.50 -12.10 -21.04
C ASN A 471 0.72 -12.07 -19.52
N ILE A 472 1.94 -11.79 -19.06
CA ILE A 472 2.24 -11.64 -17.62
C ILE A 472 1.60 -10.38 -17.07
N LEU A 473 1.60 -9.26 -17.78
CA LEU A 473 0.94 -8.02 -17.34
C LEU A 473 -0.57 -8.19 -17.20
N ASP A 474 -1.21 -8.90 -18.14
CA ASP A 474 -2.64 -9.24 -18.05
C ASP A 474 -2.90 -10.21 -16.89
N GLU A 475 -2.06 -11.23 -16.73
CA GLU A 475 -2.21 -12.21 -15.64
C GLU A 475 -2.02 -11.55 -14.27
N ARG A 476 -1.14 -10.54 -14.16
CA ARG A 476 -0.99 -9.74 -12.94
C ARG A 476 -2.27 -8.97 -12.62
N LEU A 477 -2.98 -8.42 -13.62
CA LEU A 477 -4.28 -7.78 -13.40
C LEU A 477 -5.36 -8.81 -12.98
N LEU A 478 -5.43 -9.96 -13.66
CA LEU A 478 -6.36 -11.04 -13.32
C LEU A 478 -6.15 -11.56 -11.89
N GLU A 479 -4.91 -11.66 -11.46
CA GLU A 479 -4.55 -12.23 -10.17
C GLU A 479 -4.59 -11.21 -9.02
N LEU A 480 -4.04 -10.01 -9.25
CA LEU A 480 -3.76 -9.02 -8.21
C LEU A 480 -4.75 -7.83 -8.18
N VAL A 481 -5.85 -7.90 -8.96
CA VAL A 481 -6.89 -6.86 -8.92
C VAL A 481 -7.31 -6.55 -7.49
N TRP A 482 -7.51 -5.29 -7.15
CA TRP A 482 -7.85 -4.78 -5.83
C TRP A 482 -6.74 -4.88 -4.75
N GLU A 483 -5.49 -5.21 -5.13
CA GLU A 483 -4.38 -5.31 -4.18
C GLU A 483 -3.40 -4.12 -4.22
N GLY A 484 -3.68 -3.11 -5.06
CA GLY A 484 -2.92 -1.85 -5.08
C GLY A 484 -1.54 -1.93 -5.74
N TRP A 485 -1.34 -2.85 -6.70
CA TRP A 485 -0.06 -3.02 -7.39
C TRP A 485 -0.06 -2.53 -8.84
N ARG A 486 -1.23 -2.24 -9.42
CA ARG A 486 -1.36 -1.99 -10.85
C ARG A 486 -0.54 -0.79 -11.34
N ARG A 487 -0.46 0.31 -10.58
CA ARG A 487 0.37 1.46 -10.93
C ARG A 487 1.85 1.06 -11.06
N ASN A 488 2.37 0.32 -10.10
CA ASN A 488 3.75 -0.17 -10.11
C ASN A 488 4.02 -1.02 -11.35
N ASP A 489 3.09 -1.92 -11.72
CA ASP A 489 3.18 -2.75 -12.91
C ASP A 489 3.15 -1.90 -14.19
N MET A 490 2.16 -1.03 -14.35
CA MET A 490 2.02 -0.20 -15.56
C MET A 490 3.25 0.70 -15.82
N ILE A 491 3.84 1.28 -14.75
CA ILE A 491 5.08 2.08 -14.86
C ILE A 491 6.24 1.21 -15.34
N ARG A 492 6.43 0.02 -14.76
CA ARG A 492 7.50 -0.90 -15.12
C ARG A 492 7.40 -1.38 -16.57
N TYR A 493 6.17 -1.59 -17.06
CA TYR A 493 5.89 -2.00 -18.44
C TYR A 493 5.81 -0.83 -19.43
N GLY A 494 5.85 0.42 -18.97
CA GLY A 494 5.75 1.60 -19.84
C GLY A 494 4.35 1.92 -20.35
N TYR A 495 3.30 1.38 -19.71
CA TYR A 495 1.90 1.62 -20.10
C TYR A 495 1.23 2.76 -19.33
N PHE A 496 1.77 3.18 -18.20
CA PHE A 496 1.14 4.15 -17.29
C PHE A 496 0.84 5.51 -17.95
N HIS A 497 1.66 5.91 -18.91
CA HIS A 497 1.59 7.21 -19.61
C HIS A 497 0.74 7.16 -20.89
N GLN A 498 0.17 5.99 -21.22
CA GLN A 498 -0.62 5.81 -22.45
C GLN A 498 -2.10 6.09 -22.22
N SER A 499 -2.85 6.28 -23.31
CA SER A 499 -4.31 6.34 -23.26
C SER A 499 -4.89 4.95 -23.01
N TYR A 500 -5.89 4.86 -22.17
CA TYR A 500 -6.67 3.64 -21.93
C TYR A 500 -8.12 3.98 -21.54
N ASP A 501 -9.07 3.17 -21.98
CA ASP A 501 -10.50 3.37 -21.74
C ASP A 501 -10.95 4.83 -21.98
N MET A 502 -11.41 5.49 -20.91
CA MET A 502 -11.89 6.88 -20.93
C MET A 502 -10.78 7.91 -20.66
N ARG A 503 -9.56 7.46 -20.48
CA ARG A 503 -8.41 8.33 -20.26
C ARG A 503 -7.67 8.60 -21.58
N THR A 504 -7.52 9.85 -21.92
CA THR A 504 -6.60 10.29 -22.96
C THR A 504 -5.31 10.76 -22.29
N ALA A 505 -4.17 10.23 -22.71
CA ALA A 505 -2.88 10.67 -22.22
C ALA A 505 -2.69 12.18 -22.42
N LEU A 506 -2.14 12.86 -21.43
CA LEU A 506 -1.79 14.27 -21.55
C LEU A 506 -0.61 14.41 -22.52
N PRO A 507 -0.54 15.48 -23.34
CA PRO A 507 0.57 15.66 -24.29
C PRO A 507 1.94 15.63 -23.62
N GLU A 508 2.04 16.16 -22.40
CA GLU A 508 3.26 16.26 -21.60
C GLU A 508 3.71 14.90 -21.06
N GLU A 509 2.81 13.91 -20.98
CA GLU A 509 3.14 12.56 -20.53
C GLU A 509 4.01 11.78 -21.53
N SER A 510 4.20 12.31 -22.73
CA SER A 510 5.21 11.80 -23.66
C SER A 510 6.63 11.83 -23.07
N SER A 511 6.89 12.67 -22.08
CA SER A 511 8.14 12.69 -21.29
C SER A 511 8.12 11.73 -20.11
N ALA A 512 7.04 11.00 -19.85
CA ALA A 512 6.85 10.12 -18.69
C ALA A 512 6.96 10.81 -17.32
N TYR A 513 6.75 12.13 -17.23
CA TYR A 513 6.88 12.89 -15.97
C TYR A 513 5.97 12.38 -14.87
N THR A 514 4.79 11.83 -15.21
CA THR A 514 3.82 11.27 -14.26
C THR A 514 4.23 9.90 -13.68
N THR A 515 5.43 9.39 -14.03
CA THR A 515 6.03 8.22 -13.35
C THR A 515 6.02 8.38 -11.83
N VAL A 516 6.19 9.60 -11.34
CA VAL A 516 6.10 9.98 -9.93
C VAL A 516 5.09 11.09 -9.74
N PHE A 517 4.58 11.23 -8.52
CA PHE A 517 3.77 12.38 -8.12
C PHE A 517 4.64 13.61 -7.84
N PRO A 518 4.10 14.82 -7.92
CA PRO A 518 4.83 16.02 -7.56
C PRO A 518 5.17 16.01 -6.06
N ILE A 519 6.29 16.63 -5.72
CA ILE A 519 6.56 16.98 -4.32
C ILE A 519 5.49 18.00 -3.89
N PRO A 520 4.75 17.75 -2.80
CA PRO A 520 3.68 18.66 -2.40
C PRO A 520 4.20 20.08 -2.17
N SER A 521 3.52 21.10 -2.73
CA SER A 521 3.93 22.51 -2.61
C SER A 521 4.21 22.91 -1.17
N ARG A 522 3.36 22.44 -0.26
CA ARG A 522 3.50 22.74 1.17
C ARG A 522 4.76 22.13 1.81
N ALA A 523 5.28 21.03 1.26
CA ALA A 523 6.56 20.48 1.71
C ALA A 523 7.73 21.36 1.25
N ILE A 524 7.67 21.90 0.01
CA ILE A 524 8.66 22.83 -0.53
C ILE A 524 8.61 24.17 0.23
N ASP A 525 7.42 24.68 0.55
CA ASP A 525 7.24 25.91 1.34
C ASP A 525 7.90 25.81 2.74
N LEU A 526 7.82 24.62 3.35
CA LEU A 526 8.43 24.35 4.66
C LEU A 526 9.95 24.13 4.59
N ASN A 527 10.45 23.67 3.45
CA ASN A 527 11.87 23.45 3.22
C ASN A 527 12.28 23.89 1.80
N PRO A 528 12.79 25.11 1.63
CA PRO A 528 13.17 25.66 0.33
C PRO A 528 14.40 25.00 -0.32
N ARG A 529 15.03 24.00 0.31
CA ARG A 529 16.04 23.15 -0.33
C ARG A 529 15.44 22.03 -1.16
N LEU A 530 14.14 21.75 -0.98
CA LEU A 530 13.43 20.80 -1.82
C LEU A 530 13.12 21.46 -3.17
N THR A 531 13.32 20.72 -4.22
CA THR A 531 12.96 21.11 -5.59
C THR A 531 11.88 20.21 -6.14
N GLN A 532 11.09 20.72 -7.05
CA GLN A 532 10.02 19.96 -7.67
C GLN A 532 10.57 18.86 -8.58
N ASN A 533 9.81 17.79 -8.77
CA ASN A 533 10.09 16.78 -9.77
C ASN A 533 9.91 17.35 -11.18
N LYS A 534 10.76 16.92 -12.12
CA LYS A 534 10.69 17.35 -13.52
C LYS A 534 9.30 17.14 -14.11
N GLY A 535 8.81 18.12 -14.84
CA GLY A 535 7.47 18.14 -15.44
C GLY A 535 6.37 18.73 -14.55
N TYR A 536 6.67 19.03 -13.28
CA TYR A 536 5.78 19.72 -12.34
C TYR A 536 6.33 21.10 -11.91
N GLU A 537 7.40 21.57 -12.52
CA GLU A 537 8.10 22.84 -12.20
C GLU A 537 7.26 24.08 -12.55
#